data_b4b0540fb2d90a9d87a072aeb48b90f6
#
_entry.id   b4b0540fb2d90a9d87a072aeb48b90f6
#
_cell.length_a   1.000
_cell.length_b   1.000
_cell.length_c   1.000
_cell.angle_alpha   90.00
_cell.angle_beta   90.00
_cell.angle_gamma   90.00
#
_symmetry.space_group_name_H-M   'P 1'
#
loop_
_entity.id
_entity.type
_entity.pdbx_description
1 polymer ?
#
loop_
_entity_poly.entity_id
_entity_poly.type
_entity_poly.pdbx_seq_one_letter_code
_entity_poly.pdbx_strand_id
1 'polypeptide(L)'
;VQRYLTGKSITQSRLSLLFNAVAKLPMQFFILFTGAMVFVFFTFEMPPAVFQREALARASRQAAFPDVQKKFAMRFEERKRAAMSLIEARRNRDADLLGKRAAEYREAQKQFEVARNEALRLAREASGEPSLNDANYIFLTFVTRYLPAGLVGLVMAAIFAAAMSTISAEINSLATVTVIDIYRRHICRSGSDRHYLVVSRLATALWGAYAIVTAQYARNLGSLIVVVNQVGSLFYGGLLGVFVLAFACKRVNGTAAFTGVLCGEMAIFAAHFYGKIAFLWYNMIGCVVVVGSALLVSAHIERKRRQLHG
;
A
#
# COMPACT_ATOMS: atom_id res chain seq x y z
N VAL A 1 11.02 14.16 -0.52
CA VAL A 1 11.68 15.45 -0.16
C VAL A 1 11.85 16.31 -1.39
N GLN A 2 12.42 15.82 -2.49
CA GLN A 2 12.72 16.59 -3.71
C GLN A 2 11.52 17.42 -4.24
N ARG A 3 10.31 16.85 -4.27
CA ARG A 3 9.09 17.55 -4.69
C ARG A 3 8.73 18.76 -3.82
N TYR A 4 9.07 18.75 -2.54
CA TYR A 4 8.81 19.88 -1.64
C TYR A 4 9.84 21.00 -1.79
N LEU A 5 11.02 20.67 -2.34
CA LEU A 5 12.07 21.66 -2.61
C LEU A 5 11.88 22.41 -3.93
N THR A 6 10.95 21.97 -4.79
CA THR A 6 10.64 22.62 -6.08
C THR A 6 9.66 23.80 -5.96
N GLY A 7 9.18 24.13 -4.77
CA GLY A 7 8.33 25.28 -4.51
C GLY A 7 9.07 26.60 -4.78
N LYS A 8 8.35 27.58 -5.35
CA LYS A 8 8.90 28.93 -5.65
C LYS A 8 9.32 29.71 -4.39
N SER A 9 8.83 29.33 -3.21
CA SER A 9 9.18 29.91 -1.92
C SER A 9 9.05 28.90 -0.78
N ILE A 10 9.76 29.16 0.33
CA ILE A 10 9.68 28.33 1.55
C ILE A 10 8.25 28.30 2.10
N THR A 11 7.54 29.42 2.04
CA THR A 11 6.14 29.52 2.47
C THR A 11 5.23 28.62 1.63
N GLN A 12 5.41 28.59 0.32
CA GLN A 12 4.65 27.70 -0.58
C GLN A 12 4.93 26.23 -0.28
N SER A 13 6.18 25.86 -0.03
CA SER A 13 6.54 24.48 0.34
C SER A 13 5.92 24.05 1.68
N ARG A 14 5.93 24.94 2.68
CA ARG A 14 5.28 24.70 3.99
C ARG A 14 3.77 24.58 3.85
N LEU A 15 3.14 25.46 3.05
CA LEU A 15 1.69 25.42 2.83
C LEU A 15 1.28 24.15 2.08
N SER A 16 2.07 23.72 1.10
CA SER A 16 1.85 22.43 0.39
C SER A 16 1.89 21.23 1.31
N LEU A 17 2.82 21.19 2.27
CA LEU A 17 2.90 20.13 3.27
C LEU A 17 1.68 20.12 4.18
N LEU A 18 1.28 21.30 4.70
CA LEU A 18 0.09 21.45 5.52
C LEU A 18 -1.17 21.04 4.77
N PHE A 19 -1.33 21.53 3.53
CA PHE A 19 -2.47 21.19 2.69
C PHE A 19 -2.53 19.68 2.44
N ASN A 20 -1.40 19.04 2.12
CA ASN A 20 -1.35 17.59 1.92
C ASN A 20 -1.76 16.82 3.19
N ALA A 21 -1.29 17.25 4.37
CA ALA A 21 -1.66 16.62 5.64
C ALA A 21 -3.17 16.73 5.92
N VAL A 22 -3.74 17.94 5.75
CA VAL A 22 -5.17 18.20 6.00
C VAL A 22 -6.05 17.53 4.95
N ALA A 23 -5.72 17.63 3.65
CA ALA A 23 -6.51 17.07 2.56
C ALA A 23 -6.51 15.54 2.55
N LYS A 24 -5.46 14.91 3.09
CA LYS A 24 -5.36 13.45 3.16
C LYS A 24 -6.43 12.82 4.04
N LEU A 25 -6.85 13.48 5.12
CA LEU A 25 -7.86 12.95 6.05
C LEU A 25 -9.24 12.78 5.36
N PRO A 26 -9.86 13.83 4.77
CA PRO A 26 -11.13 13.65 4.06
C PRO A 26 -11.00 12.74 2.84
N MET A 27 -9.88 12.79 2.10
CA MET A 27 -9.64 11.88 0.99
C MET A 27 -9.65 10.42 1.44
N GLN A 28 -8.96 10.09 2.53
CA GLN A 28 -8.95 8.74 3.08
C GLN A 28 -10.33 8.28 3.52
N PHE A 29 -11.11 9.20 4.14
CA PHE A 29 -12.49 8.92 4.51
C PHE A 29 -13.34 8.55 3.28
N PHE A 30 -13.27 9.32 2.20
CA PHE A 30 -14.04 9.04 0.98
C PHE A 30 -13.62 7.73 0.31
N ILE A 31 -12.32 7.39 0.32
CA ILE A 31 -11.83 6.11 -0.21
C ILE A 31 -12.43 4.94 0.58
N LEU A 32 -12.36 4.99 1.91
CA LEU A 32 -12.92 3.95 2.78
C LEU A 32 -14.46 3.89 2.67
N PHE A 33 -15.12 5.03 2.58
CA PHE A 33 -16.55 5.11 2.39
C PHE A 33 -16.98 4.49 1.06
N THR A 34 -16.25 4.76 -0.03
CA THR A 34 -16.51 4.11 -1.33
C THR A 34 -16.38 2.59 -1.23
N GLY A 35 -15.35 2.10 -0.54
CA GLY A 35 -15.19 0.66 -0.28
C GLY A 35 -16.35 0.07 0.50
N ALA A 36 -16.81 0.76 1.55
CA ALA A 36 -17.99 0.35 2.33
C ALA A 36 -19.26 0.34 1.48
N MET A 37 -19.46 1.32 0.59
CA MET A 37 -20.61 1.36 -0.31
C MET A 37 -20.60 0.22 -1.32
N VAL A 38 -19.45 -0.13 -1.88
CA VAL A 38 -19.30 -1.30 -2.76
C VAL A 38 -19.61 -2.60 -2.02
N PHE A 39 -19.19 -2.72 -0.75
CA PHE A 39 -19.55 -3.86 0.09
C PHE A 39 -21.06 -3.95 0.31
N VAL A 40 -21.72 -2.83 0.65
CA VAL A 40 -23.18 -2.76 0.81
C VAL A 40 -23.87 -3.12 -0.50
N PHE A 41 -23.41 -2.61 -1.63
CA PHE A 41 -23.95 -2.95 -2.95
C PHE A 41 -23.93 -4.46 -3.19
N PHE A 42 -22.79 -5.13 -2.97
CA PHE A 42 -22.67 -6.58 -3.13
C PHE A 42 -23.33 -7.40 -2.00
N THR A 43 -23.91 -6.77 -1.00
CA THR A 43 -24.81 -7.44 -0.05
C THR A 43 -26.18 -7.72 -0.67
N PHE A 44 -26.64 -6.86 -1.58
CA PHE A 44 -27.96 -6.93 -2.20
C PHE A 44 -27.91 -7.36 -3.67
N GLU A 45 -26.81 -7.10 -4.36
CA GLU A 45 -26.56 -7.53 -5.73
C GLU A 45 -25.56 -8.68 -5.74
N MET A 46 -25.87 -9.73 -6.51
CA MET A 46 -25.08 -10.96 -6.52
C MET A 46 -23.69 -10.74 -7.13
N PRO A 47 -22.59 -10.86 -6.34
CA PRO A 47 -21.25 -10.76 -6.88
C PRO A 47 -20.89 -12.03 -7.69
N PRO A 48 -19.89 -11.98 -8.58
CA PRO A 48 -19.30 -13.19 -9.10
C PRO A 48 -18.65 -13.99 -7.96
N ALA A 49 -18.69 -15.31 -8.03
CA ALA A 49 -18.06 -16.17 -7.01
C ALA A 49 -16.54 -15.92 -6.91
N VAL A 50 -15.91 -15.56 -8.05
CA VAL A 50 -14.50 -15.12 -8.16
C VAL A 50 -14.46 -13.88 -9.05
N PHE A 51 -13.87 -12.78 -8.56
CA PHE A 51 -13.80 -11.51 -9.29
C PHE A 51 -12.77 -11.49 -10.42
N GLN A 52 -11.72 -12.31 -10.34
CA GLN A 52 -10.74 -12.44 -11.40
C GLN A 52 -11.32 -13.30 -12.54
N ARG A 53 -11.59 -12.68 -13.69
CA ARG A 53 -12.29 -13.31 -14.83
C ARG A 53 -11.56 -14.55 -15.37
N GLU A 54 -10.24 -14.50 -15.48
CA GLU A 54 -9.44 -15.62 -15.98
C GLU A 54 -9.50 -16.84 -15.04
N ALA A 55 -9.37 -16.59 -13.73
CA ALA A 55 -9.45 -17.65 -12.72
C ALA A 55 -10.87 -18.24 -12.65
N LEU A 56 -11.91 -17.41 -12.77
CA LEU A 56 -13.30 -17.87 -12.87
C LEU A 56 -13.51 -18.73 -14.10
N ALA A 57 -13.01 -18.31 -15.27
CA ALA A 57 -13.13 -19.08 -16.53
C ALA A 57 -12.41 -20.42 -16.47
N ARG A 58 -11.27 -20.52 -15.76
CA ARG A 58 -10.57 -21.78 -15.52
C ARG A 58 -11.32 -22.66 -14.53
N ALA A 59 -11.79 -22.10 -13.42
CA ALA A 59 -12.59 -22.82 -12.41
C ALA A 59 -13.89 -23.38 -12.99
N SER A 60 -14.58 -22.63 -13.85
CA SER A 60 -15.85 -23.06 -14.46
C SER A 60 -15.74 -24.31 -15.35
N ARG A 61 -14.52 -24.69 -15.75
CA ARG A 61 -14.26 -25.93 -16.49
C ARG A 61 -14.12 -27.16 -15.59
N GLN A 62 -14.03 -26.99 -14.28
CA GLN A 62 -13.96 -28.10 -13.34
C GLN A 62 -15.36 -28.69 -13.09
N ALA A 63 -15.47 -30.00 -13.02
CA ALA A 63 -16.74 -30.71 -12.81
C ALA A 63 -17.44 -30.33 -11.49
N ALA A 64 -16.67 -29.99 -10.43
CA ALA A 64 -17.21 -29.60 -9.12
C ALA A 64 -17.72 -28.14 -9.07
N PHE A 65 -17.40 -27.30 -10.06
CA PHE A 65 -17.71 -25.87 -9.98
C PHE A 65 -19.23 -25.56 -10.03
N PRO A 66 -20.07 -26.24 -10.83
CA PRO A 66 -21.51 -25.99 -10.84
C PRO A 66 -22.18 -26.16 -9.48
N ASP A 67 -21.78 -27.15 -8.70
CA ASP A 67 -22.34 -27.41 -7.37
C ASP A 67 -21.91 -26.33 -6.37
N VAL A 68 -20.63 -25.94 -6.41
CA VAL A 68 -20.10 -24.83 -5.61
C VAL A 68 -20.79 -23.51 -5.98
N GLN A 69 -21.05 -23.26 -7.24
CA GLN A 69 -21.77 -22.06 -7.70
C GLN A 69 -23.23 -22.05 -7.22
N LYS A 70 -23.93 -23.19 -7.23
CA LYS A 70 -25.29 -23.31 -6.67
C LYS A 70 -25.28 -23.03 -5.16
N LYS A 71 -24.34 -23.62 -4.44
CA LYS A 71 -24.18 -23.40 -2.99
C LYS A 71 -23.90 -21.92 -2.69
N PHE A 72 -23.01 -21.28 -3.46
CA PHE A 72 -22.70 -19.85 -3.34
C PHE A 72 -23.95 -19.00 -3.57
N ALA A 73 -24.74 -19.27 -4.61
CA ALA A 73 -25.96 -18.55 -4.91
C ALA A 73 -27.01 -18.69 -3.77
N MET A 74 -27.19 -19.91 -3.24
CA MET A 74 -28.08 -20.17 -2.13
C MET A 74 -27.68 -19.39 -0.88
N ARG A 75 -26.39 -19.41 -0.51
CA ARG A 75 -25.85 -18.67 0.65
C ARG A 75 -25.94 -17.16 0.46
N PHE A 76 -25.82 -16.67 -0.77
CA PHE A 76 -26.06 -15.27 -1.08
C PHE A 76 -27.52 -14.87 -0.76
N GLU A 77 -28.49 -15.63 -1.21
CA GLU A 77 -29.90 -15.34 -0.96
C GLU A 77 -30.28 -15.42 0.52
N GLU A 78 -29.69 -16.35 1.27
CA GLU A 78 -29.84 -16.42 2.72
C GLU A 78 -29.31 -15.16 3.42
N ARG A 79 -28.10 -14.74 3.05
CA ARG A 79 -27.47 -13.52 3.56
C ARG A 79 -28.30 -12.28 3.23
N LYS A 80 -28.77 -12.16 1.99
CA LYS A 80 -29.60 -11.03 1.52
C LYS A 80 -30.90 -10.94 2.33
N ARG A 81 -31.56 -12.07 2.56
CA ARG A 81 -32.78 -12.13 3.39
C ARG A 81 -32.49 -11.72 4.84
N ALA A 82 -31.42 -12.21 5.42
CA ALA A 82 -31.00 -11.83 6.77
C ALA A 82 -30.66 -10.34 6.87
N ALA A 83 -30.01 -9.76 5.84
CA ALA A 83 -29.76 -8.32 5.78
C ALA A 83 -31.05 -7.49 5.72
N MET A 84 -32.01 -7.91 4.90
CA MET A 84 -33.32 -7.25 4.79
C MET A 84 -34.06 -7.27 6.12
N SER A 85 -34.12 -8.43 6.80
CA SER A 85 -34.80 -8.57 8.09
C SER A 85 -34.12 -7.74 9.18
N LEU A 86 -32.79 -7.58 9.13
CA LEU A 86 -32.04 -6.70 10.05
C LEU A 86 -32.38 -5.22 9.82
N ILE A 87 -32.50 -4.79 8.55
CA ILE A 87 -32.89 -3.41 8.20
C ILE A 87 -34.31 -3.13 8.69
N GLU A 88 -35.21 -4.07 8.52
CA GLU A 88 -36.60 -3.93 8.98
C GLU A 88 -36.69 -3.82 10.50
N ALA A 89 -35.98 -4.68 11.25
CA ALA A 89 -35.90 -4.58 12.71
C ALA A 89 -35.35 -3.23 13.17
N ARG A 90 -34.32 -2.72 12.47
CA ARG A 90 -33.74 -1.40 12.74
C ARG A 90 -34.74 -0.26 12.48
N ARG A 91 -35.48 -0.36 11.38
CA ARG A 91 -36.52 0.63 11.02
C ARG A 91 -37.65 0.70 12.07
N ASN A 92 -38.05 -0.47 12.59
CA ASN A 92 -39.07 -0.60 13.62
C ASN A 92 -38.59 -0.25 15.02
N ARG A 93 -37.30 0.05 15.24
CA ARG A 93 -36.68 0.40 16.52
C ARG A 93 -36.86 -0.64 17.62
N ASP A 94 -37.05 -1.90 17.27
CA ASP A 94 -37.16 -3.00 18.21
C ASP A 94 -35.76 -3.50 18.62
N ALA A 95 -35.36 -3.14 19.84
CA ALA A 95 -34.01 -3.42 20.32
C ALA A 95 -33.73 -4.93 20.50
N ASP A 96 -34.72 -5.69 20.99
CA ASP A 96 -34.58 -7.14 21.22
C ASP A 96 -34.50 -7.91 19.90
N LEU A 97 -35.36 -7.54 18.98
CA LEU A 97 -35.37 -8.12 17.63
C LEU A 97 -34.10 -7.74 16.84
N LEU A 98 -33.57 -6.51 17.04
CA LEU A 98 -32.35 -6.05 16.39
C LEU A 98 -31.15 -6.91 16.76
N GLY A 99 -30.98 -7.24 18.04
CA GLY A 99 -29.89 -8.10 18.50
C GLY A 99 -29.94 -9.49 17.88
N LYS A 100 -31.12 -10.10 17.84
CA LYS A 100 -31.35 -11.40 17.23
C LYS A 100 -31.07 -11.39 15.73
N ARG A 101 -31.61 -10.41 14.99
CA ARG A 101 -31.41 -10.29 13.54
C ARG A 101 -29.96 -9.97 13.17
N ALA A 102 -29.25 -9.22 14.01
CA ALA A 102 -27.83 -8.96 13.81
C ALA A 102 -27.00 -10.26 13.96
N ALA A 103 -27.36 -11.14 14.89
CA ALA A 103 -26.71 -12.45 15.04
C ALA A 103 -26.99 -13.36 13.83
N GLU A 104 -28.25 -13.41 13.36
CA GLU A 104 -28.65 -14.16 12.16
C GLU A 104 -27.90 -13.68 10.91
N TYR A 105 -27.77 -12.36 10.72
CA TYR A 105 -26.99 -11.80 9.62
C TYR A 105 -25.50 -12.16 9.70
N ARG A 106 -24.89 -12.10 10.89
CA ARG A 106 -23.49 -12.49 11.06
C ARG A 106 -23.25 -13.95 10.70
N GLU A 107 -24.16 -14.84 11.10
CA GLU A 107 -24.05 -16.26 10.74
C GLU A 107 -24.24 -16.48 9.24
N ALA A 108 -25.24 -15.84 8.62
CA ALA A 108 -25.45 -15.92 7.18
C ALA A 108 -24.24 -15.36 6.38
N GLN A 109 -23.64 -14.27 6.85
CA GLN A 109 -22.41 -13.70 6.27
C GLN A 109 -21.25 -14.70 6.36
N LYS A 110 -21.04 -15.35 7.51
CA LYS A 110 -20.01 -16.37 7.70
C LYS A 110 -20.19 -17.55 6.74
N GLN A 111 -21.43 -18.05 6.62
CA GLN A 111 -21.74 -19.15 5.70
C GLN A 111 -21.53 -18.76 4.24
N PHE A 112 -21.86 -17.53 3.86
CA PHE A 112 -21.56 -16.98 2.54
C PHE A 112 -20.06 -16.91 2.28
N GLU A 113 -19.26 -16.45 3.24
CA GLU A 113 -17.80 -16.41 3.14
C GLU A 113 -17.18 -17.80 2.97
N VAL A 114 -17.69 -18.81 3.69
CA VAL A 114 -17.27 -20.21 3.53
C VAL A 114 -17.53 -20.69 2.11
N ALA A 115 -18.73 -20.46 1.56
CA ALA A 115 -19.06 -20.86 0.20
C ALA A 115 -18.21 -20.12 -0.85
N ARG A 116 -17.92 -18.82 -0.63
CA ARG A 116 -17.02 -18.05 -1.49
C ARG A 116 -15.59 -18.55 -1.44
N ASN A 117 -15.08 -18.89 -0.26
CA ASN A 117 -13.74 -19.44 -0.09
C ASN A 117 -13.58 -20.81 -0.78
N GLU A 118 -14.66 -21.61 -0.82
CA GLU A 118 -14.68 -22.86 -1.58
C GLU A 118 -14.53 -22.61 -3.09
N ALA A 119 -15.26 -21.61 -3.63
CA ALA A 119 -15.10 -21.20 -5.03
C ALA A 119 -13.70 -20.65 -5.34
N LEU A 120 -13.13 -19.86 -4.43
CA LEU A 120 -11.75 -19.35 -4.54
C LEU A 120 -10.72 -20.49 -4.48
N ARG A 121 -10.96 -21.52 -3.67
CA ARG A 121 -10.07 -22.70 -3.62
C ARG A 121 -10.04 -23.42 -4.97
N LEU A 122 -11.20 -23.69 -5.57
CA LEU A 122 -11.27 -24.29 -6.90
C LEU A 122 -10.58 -23.41 -7.96
N ALA A 123 -10.73 -22.09 -7.86
CA ALA A 123 -10.07 -21.16 -8.77
C ALA A 123 -8.54 -21.18 -8.63
N ARG A 124 -8.02 -21.31 -7.40
CA ARG A 124 -6.57 -21.48 -7.15
C ARG A 124 -6.03 -22.78 -7.73
N GLU A 125 -6.74 -23.87 -7.50
CA GLU A 125 -6.39 -25.18 -8.04
C GLU A 125 -6.39 -25.18 -9.58
N ALA A 126 -7.40 -24.56 -10.20
CA ALA A 126 -7.52 -24.46 -11.65
C ALA A 126 -6.50 -23.52 -12.31
N SER A 127 -6.08 -22.48 -11.61
CA SER A 127 -5.12 -21.50 -12.12
C SER A 127 -3.67 -21.86 -11.86
N GLY A 128 -3.40 -22.75 -10.89
CA GLY A 128 -2.05 -23.05 -10.42
C GLY A 128 -1.43 -21.89 -9.62
N GLU A 129 -2.25 -20.93 -9.15
CA GLU A 129 -1.82 -19.76 -8.37
C GLU A 129 -2.27 -19.89 -6.89
N PRO A 130 -1.45 -20.46 -5.99
CA PRO A 130 -1.82 -20.68 -4.59
C PRO A 130 -2.16 -19.38 -3.83
N SER A 131 -1.53 -18.27 -4.24
CA SER A 131 -1.70 -16.94 -3.65
C SER A 131 -2.81 -16.10 -4.30
N LEU A 132 -3.66 -16.70 -5.14
CA LEU A 132 -4.74 -15.99 -5.81
C LEU A 132 -5.59 -15.23 -4.78
N ASN A 133 -5.56 -13.90 -4.86
CA ASN A 133 -6.40 -13.00 -4.10
C ASN A 133 -7.15 -12.10 -5.07
N ASP A 134 -8.45 -12.28 -5.17
CA ASP A 134 -9.30 -11.55 -6.10
C ASP A 134 -9.83 -10.22 -5.54
N ALA A 135 -9.46 -9.84 -4.32
CA ALA A 135 -9.91 -8.59 -3.69
C ALA A 135 -9.54 -7.34 -4.51
N ASN A 136 -8.40 -7.38 -5.20
CA ASN A 136 -7.95 -6.27 -6.05
C ASN A 136 -8.86 -6.04 -7.27
N TYR A 137 -9.69 -7.02 -7.64
CA TYR A 137 -10.58 -6.97 -8.80
C TYR A 137 -12.01 -6.53 -8.45
N ILE A 138 -12.37 -6.43 -7.17
CA ILE A 138 -13.73 -6.09 -6.71
C ILE A 138 -14.16 -4.73 -7.25
N PHE A 139 -13.37 -3.69 -7.00
CA PHE A 139 -13.67 -2.32 -7.44
C PHE A 139 -13.69 -2.21 -8.96
N LEU A 140 -12.74 -2.83 -9.65
CA LEU A 140 -12.67 -2.82 -11.11
C LEU A 140 -13.90 -3.54 -11.72
N THR A 141 -14.32 -4.65 -11.14
CA THR A 141 -15.52 -5.37 -11.58
C THR A 141 -16.77 -4.52 -11.36
N PHE A 142 -16.89 -3.84 -10.21
CA PHE A 142 -17.97 -2.92 -9.95
C PHE A 142 -18.03 -1.81 -11.01
N VAL A 143 -16.92 -1.12 -11.26
CA VAL A 143 -16.82 -0.04 -12.25
C VAL A 143 -17.21 -0.55 -13.64
N THR A 144 -16.59 -1.63 -14.11
CA THR A 144 -16.78 -2.09 -15.50
C THR A 144 -18.14 -2.75 -15.77
N ARG A 145 -18.82 -3.26 -14.74
CA ARG A 145 -20.09 -3.98 -14.90
C ARG A 145 -21.33 -3.11 -14.64
N TYR A 146 -21.23 -2.16 -13.72
CA TYR A 146 -22.42 -1.44 -13.23
C TYR A 146 -22.43 0.05 -13.57
N LEU A 147 -21.30 0.65 -13.96
CA LEU A 147 -21.29 2.05 -14.38
C LEU A 147 -21.57 2.18 -15.88
N PRO A 148 -22.21 3.29 -16.31
CA PRO A 148 -22.35 3.64 -17.73
C PRO A 148 -21.01 3.78 -18.41
N ALA A 149 -20.93 3.44 -19.71
CA ALA A 149 -19.69 3.41 -20.48
C ALA A 149 -18.85 4.70 -20.39
N GLY A 150 -19.50 5.89 -20.41
CA GLY A 150 -18.82 7.17 -20.26
C GLY A 150 -18.12 7.34 -18.90
N LEU A 151 -18.78 6.91 -17.80
CA LEU A 151 -18.17 6.94 -16.46
C LEU A 151 -17.04 5.92 -16.33
N VAL A 152 -17.18 4.74 -16.92
CA VAL A 152 -16.10 3.74 -16.97
C VAL A 152 -14.86 4.35 -17.61
N GLY A 153 -15.02 4.98 -18.79
CA GLY A 153 -13.92 5.64 -19.50
C GLY A 153 -13.27 6.73 -18.66
N LEU A 154 -14.07 7.57 -17.99
CA LEU A 154 -13.57 8.64 -17.13
C LEU A 154 -12.77 8.09 -15.93
N VAL A 155 -13.28 7.07 -15.24
CA VAL A 155 -12.59 6.42 -14.11
C VAL A 155 -11.27 5.80 -14.59
N MET A 156 -11.28 5.09 -15.71
CA MET A 156 -10.07 4.50 -16.28
C MET A 156 -9.03 5.56 -16.66
N ALA A 157 -9.47 6.63 -17.33
CA ALA A 157 -8.60 7.76 -17.67
C ALA A 157 -7.99 8.42 -16.41
N ALA A 158 -8.78 8.62 -15.36
CA ALA A 158 -8.30 9.18 -14.09
C ALA A 158 -7.25 8.26 -13.43
N ILE A 159 -7.48 6.94 -13.42
CA ILE A 159 -6.52 5.96 -12.87
C ILE A 159 -5.20 6.01 -13.66
N PHE A 160 -5.25 6.00 -14.99
CA PHE A 160 -4.05 6.08 -15.83
C PHE A 160 -3.32 7.42 -15.66
N ALA A 161 -4.04 8.55 -15.63
CA ALA A 161 -3.45 9.86 -15.43
C ALA A 161 -2.73 9.96 -14.07
N ALA A 162 -3.36 9.49 -13.01
CA ALA A 162 -2.77 9.44 -11.67
C ALA A 162 -1.53 8.53 -11.63
N ALA A 163 -1.61 7.33 -12.20
CA ALA A 163 -0.50 6.38 -12.26
C ALA A 163 0.68 6.97 -13.05
N MET A 164 0.45 7.49 -14.26
CA MET A 164 1.50 8.08 -15.11
C MET A 164 2.18 9.25 -14.43
N SER A 165 1.40 10.15 -13.82
CA SER A 165 1.93 11.31 -13.11
C SER A 165 2.82 10.89 -11.93
N THR A 166 2.39 9.91 -11.14
CA THR A 166 3.15 9.44 -9.98
C THR A 166 4.40 8.69 -10.40
N ILE A 167 4.28 7.72 -11.29
CA ILE A 167 5.41 6.90 -11.77
C ILE A 167 6.49 7.76 -12.41
N SER A 168 6.11 8.69 -13.31
CA SER A 168 7.09 9.55 -13.98
C SER A 168 7.88 10.42 -12.99
N ALA A 169 7.21 10.93 -11.96
CA ALA A 169 7.86 11.75 -10.96
C ALA A 169 8.77 10.94 -10.02
N GLU A 170 8.39 9.72 -9.65
CA GLU A 170 9.25 8.84 -8.83
C GLU A 170 10.48 8.38 -9.61
N ILE A 171 10.32 7.93 -10.85
CA ILE A 171 11.45 7.55 -11.73
C ILE A 171 12.40 8.74 -11.93
N ASN A 172 11.88 9.94 -12.19
CA ASN A 172 12.70 11.14 -12.34
C ASN A 172 13.45 11.48 -11.04
N SER A 173 12.82 11.32 -9.87
CA SER A 173 13.46 11.53 -8.58
C SER A 173 14.59 10.53 -8.34
N LEU A 174 14.39 9.26 -8.63
CA LEU A 174 15.41 8.21 -8.51
C LEU A 174 16.58 8.47 -9.48
N ALA A 175 16.29 8.83 -10.73
CA ALA A 175 17.32 9.17 -11.70
C ALA A 175 18.13 10.40 -11.26
N THR A 176 17.48 11.43 -10.72
CA THR A 176 18.15 12.64 -10.23
C THR A 176 19.08 12.33 -9.06
N VAL A 177 18.63 11.59 -8.06
CA VAL A 177 19.46 11.15 -6.93
C VAL A 177 20.66 10.33 -7.43
N THR A 178 20.42 9.39 -8.35
CA THR A 178 21.48 8.57 -8.93
C THR A 178 22.54 9.41 -9.64
N VAL A 179 22.12 10.41 -10.41
CA VAL A 179 23.06 11.21 -11.23
C VAL A 179 23.70 12.33 -10.41
N ILE A 180 22.94 13.08 -9.65
CA ILE A 180 23.46 14.26 -8.94
C ILE A 180 24.19 13.87 -7.66
N ASP A 181 23.58 13.00 -6.83
CA ASP A 181 24.11 12.70 -5.51
C ASP A 181 25.17 11.59 -5.55
N ILE A 182 25.08 10.65 -6.50
CA ILE A 182 26.03 9.53 -6.60
C ILE A 182 27.01 9.75 -7.74
N TYR A 183 26.53 9.79 -8.99
CA TYR A 183 27.41 9.80 -10.16
C TYR A 183 28.29 11.05 -10.24
N ARG A 184 27.68 12.24 -10.20
CA ARG A 184 28.39 13.53 -10.27
C ARG A 184 29.30 13.75 -9.06
N ARG A 185 28.88 13.31 -7.89
CA ARG A 185 29.63 13.55 -6.65
C ARG A 185 30.81 12.59 -6.47
N HIS A 186 30.68 11.34 -6.88
CA HIS A 186 31.68 10.30 -6.58
C HIS A 186 32.39 9.75 -7.81
N ILE A 187 31.80 9.79 -9.01
CA ILE A 187 32.33 9.13 -10.21
C ILE A 187 32.88 10.15 -11.21
N CYS A 188 32.08 11.11 -11.65
CA CYS A 188 32.48 12.09 -12.65
C CYS A 188 32.11 13.50 -12.19
N ARG A 189 33.08 14.26 -11.66
CA ARG A 189 32.84 15.60 -11.10
C ARG A 189 32.83 16.74 -12.12
N SER A 190 33.44 16.55 -13.30
CA SER A 190 33.72 17.57 -14.30
C SER A 190 33.13 17.21 -15.67
N GLY A 191 31.99 16.54 -15.72
CA GLY A 191 31.31 16.23 -16.97
C GLY A 191 30.61 17.45 -17.58
N SER A 192 30.46 17.47 -18.92
CA SER A 192 29.64 18.48 -19.60
C SER A 192 28.16 18.29 -19.29
N ASP A 193 27.36 19.37 -19.46
CA ASP A 193 25.90 19.29 -19.27
C ASP A 193 25.25 18.25 -20.19
N ARG A 194 25.76 18.11 -21.42
CA ARG A 194 25.30 17.07 -22.35
C ARG A 194 25.59 15.66 -21.83
N HIS A 195 26.75 15.46 -21.20
CA HIS A 195 27.08 14.18 -20.57
C HIS A 195 26.12 13.82 -19.45
N TYR A 196 25.88 14.76 -18.51
CA TYR A 196 24.92 14.52 -17.43
C TYR A 196 23.49 14.31 -17.91
N LEU A 197 23.08 14.96 -18.98
CA LEU A 197 21.78 14.74 -19.60
C LEU A 197 21.64 13.31 -20.14
N VAL A 198 22.66 12.80 -20.83
CA VAL A 198 22.67 11.42 -21.33
C VAL A 198 22.64 10.43 -20.20
N VAL A 199 23.46 10.62 -19.16
CA VAL A 199 23.49 9.74 -17.97
C VAL A 199 22.13 9.76 -17.25
N SER A 200 21.47 10.94 -17.15
CA SER A 200 20.14 11.04 -16.56
C SER A 200 19.09 10.27 -17.35
N ARG A 201 19.12 10.33 -18.68
CA ARG A 201 18.22 9.54 -19.54
C ARG A 201 18.45 8.04 -19.37
N LEU A 202 19.70 7.61 -19.31
CA LEU A 202 20.04 6.20 -19.05
C LEU A 202 19.58 5.74 -17.66
N ALA A 203 19.81 6.57 -16.64
CA ALA A 203 19.32 6.29 -15.28
C ALA A 203 17.78 6.20 -15.22
N THR A 204 17.08 7.09 -15.92
CA THR A 204 15.61 7.05 -16.04
C THR A 204 15.16 5.74 -16.70
N ALA A 205 15.80 5.34 -17.80
CA ALA A 205 15.48 4.08 -18.49
C ALA A 205 15.76 2.86 -17.60
N LEU A 206 16.88 2.87 -16.87
CA LEU A 206 17.23 1.80 -15.92
C LEU A 206 16.18 1.65 -14.81
N TRP A 207 15.80 2.76 -14.16
CA TRP A 207 14.79 2.74 -13.11
C TRP A 207 13.41 2.37 -13.63
N GLY A 208 13.07 2.78 -14.86
CA GLY A 208 11.85 2.35 -15.55
C GLY A 208 11.83 0.85 -15.81
N ALA A 209 12.92 0.29 -16.34
CA ALA A 209 13.07 -1.15 -16.53
C ALA A 209 12.98 -1.94 -15.21
N TYR A 210 13.65 -1.46 -14.17
CA TYR A 210 13.56 -2.04 -12.83
C TYR A 210 12.12 -2.04 -12.30
N ALA A 211 11.37 -0.95 -12.48
CA ALA A 211 9.98 -0.86 -12.06
C ALA A 211 9.09 -1.87 -12.81
N ILE A 212 9.29 -2.05 -14.12
CA ILE A 212 8.57 -3.04 -14.93
C ILE A 212 8.84 -4.47 -14.42
N VAL A 213 10.11 -4.81 -14.22
CA VAL A 213 10.50 -6.13 -13.70
C VAL A 213 9.88 -6.39 -12.33
N THR A 214 10.01 -5.42 -11.41
CA THR A 214 9.43 -5.52 -10.05
C THR A 214 7.91 -5.68 -10.09
N ALA A 215 7.22 -4.97 -10.99
CA ALA A 215 5.77 -5.07 -11.14
C ALA A 215 5.31 -6.49 -11.54
N GLN A 216 6.09 -7.22 -12.35
CA GLN A 216 5.79 -8.61 -12.72
C GLN A 216 5.82 -9.54 -11.50
N TYR A 217 6.78 -9.35 -10.60
CA TYR A 217 6.87 -10.15 -9.36
C TYR A 217 5.80 -9.74 -8.33
N ALA A 218 5.47 -8.45 -8.24
CA ALA A 218 4.48 -7.93 -7.30
C ALA A 218 3.06 -8.50 -7.54
N ARG A 219 2.76 -8.93 -8.74
CA ARG A 219 1.47 -9.55 -9.12
C ARG A 219 1.11 -10.76 -8.23
N ASN A 220 2.09 -11.51 -7.76
CA ASN A 220 1.91 -12.78 -7.04
C ASN A 220 1.94 -12.61 -5.50
N LEU A 221 2.06 -11.39 -4.99
CA LEU A 221 2.24 -11.13 -3.56
C LEU A 221 0.93 -10.99 -2.76
N GLY A 222 -0.24 -11.20 -3.39
CA GLY A 222 -1.54 -11.12 -2.73
C GLY A 222 -2.20 -9.74 -2.79
N SER A 223 -2.74 -9.24 -1.66
CA SER A 223 -3.40 -7.91 -1.64
C SER A 223 -2.36 -6.79 -1.81
N LEU A 224 -2.44 -6.04 -2.91
CA LEU A 224 -1.49 -4.98 -3.23
C LEU A 224 -1.37 -3.93 -2.12
N ILE A 225 -2.48 -3.53 -1.50
CA ILE A 225 -2.47 -2.52 -0.45
C ILE A 225 -1.71 -3.00 0.81
N VAL A 226 -1.83 -4.29 1.13
CA VAL A 226 -1.11 -4.89 2.27
C VAL A 226 0.38 -4.96 1.95
N VAL A 227 0.74 -5.44 0.76
CA VAL A 227 2.14 -5.58 0.33
C VAL A 227 2.84 -4.23 0.27
N VAL A 228 2.21 -3.21 -0.32
CA VAL A 228 2.78 -1.85 -0.40
C VAL A 228 3.01 -1.27 0.99
N ASN A 229 2.05 -1.43 1.91
CA ASN A 229 2.22 -0.96 3.28
C ASN A 229 3.27 -1.77 4.05
N GLN A 230 3.36 -3.07 3.83
CA GLN A 230 4.37 -3.93 4.46
C GLN A 230 5.77 -3.57 3.98
N VAL A 231 5.98 -3.46 2.66
CA VAL A 231 7.28 -3.04 2.08
C VAL A 231 7.62 -1.62 2.53
N GLY A 232 6.66 -0.70 2.50
CA GLY A 232 6.86 0.67 2.97
C GLY A 232 7.28 0.74 4.44
N SER A 233 6.67 -0.07 5.30
CA SER A 233 6.97 -0.09 6.74
C SER A 233 8.39 -0.56 7.06
N LEU A 234 9.06 -1.29 6.16
CA LEU A 234 10.47 -1.64 6.33
C LEU A 234 11.39 -0.43 6.30
N PHE A 235 11.00 0.65 5.60
CA PHE A 235 11.84 1.84 5.41
C PHE A 235 11.32 3.09 6.13
N TYR A 236 10.01 3.18 6.40
CA TYR A 236 9.42 4.38 6.98
C TYR A 236 9.92 4.68 8.39
N GLY A 237 10.25 3.65 9.17
CA GLY A 237 10.82 3.80 10.51
C GLY A 237 12.19 4.48 10.50
N GLY A 238 13.06 4.04 9.60
CA GLY A 238 14.37 4.65 9.38
C GLY A 238 14.28 6.10 8.95
N LEU A 239 13.41 6.39 7.95
CA LEU A 239 13.15 7.75 7.49
C LEU A 239 12.63 8.65 8.61
N LEU A 240 11.65 8.19 9.39
CA LEU A 240 11.11 8.93 10.53
C LEU A 240 12.20 9.27 11.53
N GLY A 241 13.06 8.30 11.86
CA GLY A 241 14.21 8.51 12.76
C GLY A 241 15.17 9.59 12.28
N VAL A 242 15.46 9.64 10.97
CA VAL A 242 16.30 10.70 10.37
C VAL A 242 15.65 12.08 10.54
N PHE A 243 14.35 12.20 10.28
CA PHE A 243 13.65 13.47 10.47
C PHE A 243 13.63 13.90 11.94
N VAL A 244 13.39 12.97 12.87
CA VAL A 244 13.43 13.25 14.32
C VAL A 244 14.84 13.75 14.70
N LEU A 245 15.92 13.11 14.23
CA LEU A 245 17.28 13.57 14.46
C LEU A 245 17.52 14.97 13.90
N ALA A 246 17.08 15.23 12.67
CA ALA A 246 17.27 16.51 12.00
C ALA A 246 16.59 17.68 12.72
N PHE A 247 15.40 17.46 13.29
CA PHE A 247 14.61 18.51 13.95
C PHE A 247 14.90 18.62 15.44
N ALA A 248 15.08 17.50 16.14
CA ALA A 248 15.20 17.47 17.59
C ALA A 248 16.66 17.45 18.11
N CYS A 249 17.60 16.90 17.31
CA CYS A 249 18.96 16.61 17.77
C CYS A 249 20.04 17.39 16.99
N LYS A 250 20.18 18.70 17.26
CA LYS A 250 21.14 19.58 16.55
C LYS A 250 22.62 19.19 16.68
N ARG A 251 22.97 18.31 17.62
CA ARG A 251 24.36 17.87 17.88
C ARG A 251 24.79 16.63 17.12
N VAL A 252 23.87 15.96 16.44
CA VAL A 252 24.18 14.74 15.70
C VAL A 252 24.79 15.09 14.34
N ASN A 253 25.98 14.57 14.07
CA ASN A 253 26.66 14.76 12.79
C ASN A 253 26.16 13.74 11.73
N GLY A 254 26.48 13.99 10.45
CA GLY A 254 26.03 13.15 9.34
C GLY A 254 26.49 11.69 9.45
N THR A 255 27.69 11.44 9.95
CA THR A 255 28.22 10.07 10.14
C THR A 255 27.42 9.31 11.20
N ALA A 256 27.11 9.96 12.33
CA ALA A 256 26.31 9.35 13.38
C ALA A 256 24.85 9.09 12.91
N ALA A 257 24.28 10.00 12.14
CA ALA A 257 22.94 9.80 11.55
C ALA A 257 22.96 8.62 10.57
N PHE A 258 23.96 8.51 9.70
CA PHE A 258 24.08 7.42 8.75
C PHE A 258 24.25 6.05 9.42
N THR A 259 25.14 5.95 10.43
CA THR A 259 25.26 4.71 11.21
C THR A 259 23.97 4.38 11.96
N GLY A 260 23.28 5.39 12.46
CA GLY A 260 21.96 5.24 13.06
C GLY A 260 20.94 4.60 12.12
N VAL A 261 20.89 5.07 10.87
CA VAL A 261 19.99 4.50 9.84
C VAL A 261 20.34 3.05 9.58
N LEU A 262 21.62 2.71 9.41
CA LEU A 262 22.03 1.33 9.18
C LEU A 262 21.62 0.41 10.33
N CYS A 263 21.83 0.83 11.57
CA CYS A 263 21.41 0.07 12.75
C CYS A 263 19.88 -0.09 12.80
N GLY A 264 19.14 0.97 12.49
CA GLY A 264 17.68 0.95 12.45
C GLY A 264 17.13 -0.03 11.40
N GLU A 265 17.65 0.01 10.18
CA GLU A 265 17.26 -0.91 9.11
C GLU A 265 17.62 -2.37 9.47
N MET A 266 18.80 -2.61 10.03
CA MET A 266 19.18 -3.95 10.51
C MET A 266 18.21 -4.46 11.59
N ALA A 267 17.81 -3.61 12.53
CA ALA A 267 16.86 -3.98 13.58
C ALA A 267 15.46 -4.30 13.00
N ILE A 268 15.00 -3.52 12.00
CA ILE A 268 13.73 -3.78 11.31
C ILE A 268 13.79 -5.11 10.56
N PHE A 269 14.86 -5.38 9.80
CA PHE A 269 15.03 -6.65 9.10
C PHE A 269 15.13 -7.83 10.08
N ALA A 270 15.82 -7.68 11.19
CA ALA A 270 15.85 -8.69 12.24
C ALA A 270 14.45 -8.94 12.81
N ALA A 271 13.68 -7.89 13.10
CA ALA A 271 12.30 -8.00 13.56
C ALA A 271 11.39 -8.66 12.52
N HIS A 272 11.62 -8.43 11.23
CA HIS A 272 10.87 -9.03 10.14
C HIS A 272 11.15 -10.53 9.98
N PHE A 273 12.43 -10.94 10.01
CA PHE A 273 12.80 -12.34 9.77
C PHE A 273 12.67 -13.23 11.01
N TYR A 274 12.96 -12.70 12.19
CA TYR A 274 12.99 -13.48 13.44
C TYR A 274 11.80 -13.22 14.37
N GLY A 275 11.10 -12.07 14.19
CA GLY A 275 9.99 -11.65 15.05
C GLY A 275 8.62 -12.00 14.46
N LYS A 276 7.68 -12.41 15.29
CA LYS A 276 6.25 -12.48 14.94
C LYS A 276 5.53 -11.16 15.22
N ILE A 277 6.20 -10.04 14.89
CA ILE A 277 5.73 -8.68 15.20
C ILE A 277 4.93 -8.16 14.01
N ALA A 278 3.76 -7.57 14.25
CA ALA A 278 2.97 -6.95 13.20
C ALA A 278 3.77 -5.81 12.54
N PHE A 279 3.74 -5.73 11.21
CA PHE A 279 4.53 -4.79 10.40
C PHE A 279 4.33 -3.30 10.78
N LEU A 280 3.21 -2.97 11.39
CA LEU A 280 2.92 -1.61 11.90
C LEU A 280 3.94 -1.15 12.96
N TRP A 281 4.50 -2.07 13.75
CA TRP A 281 5.50 -1.78 14.77
C TRP A 281 6.89 -1.48 14.20
N TYR A 282 7.17 -1.86 12.94
CA TYR A 282 8.47 -1.60 12.32
C TYR A 282 8.80 -0.11 12.27
N ASN A 283 7.78 0.76 12.10
CA ASN A 283 7.97 2.21 12.11
C ASN A 283 8.47 2.73 13.46
N MET A 284 7.93 2.20 14.56
CA MET A 284 8.34 2.56 15.92
C MET A 284 9.76 2.02 16.22
N ILE A 285 9.98 0.75 15.95
CA ILE A 285 11.27 0.09 16.18
C ILE A 285 12.38 0.81 15.41
N GLY A 286 12.17 1.04 14.12
CA GLY A 286 13.15 1.72 13.26
C GLY A 286 13.47 3.13 13.77
N CYS A 287 12.44 3.93 14.07
CA CYS A 287 12.64 5.29 14.59
C CYS A 287 13.44 5.31 15.89
N VAL A 288 13.07 4.50 16.87
CA VAL A 288 13.72 4.44 18.19
C VAL A 288 15.18 3.98 18.05
N VAL A 289 15.42 2.94 17.25
CA VAL A 289 16.79 2.42 17.05
C VAL A 289 17.65 3.43 16.30
N VAL A 290 17.14 4.07 15.25
CA VAL A 290 17.89 5.13 14.52
C VAL A 290 18.28 6.26 15.46
N VAL A 291 17.34 6.79 16.22
CA VAL A 291 17.59 7.92 17.12
C VAL A 291 18.54 7.51 18.24
N GLY A 292 18.30 6.38 18.89
CA GLY A 292 19.15 5.88 19.99
C GLY A 292 20.59 5.60 19.56
N SER A 293 20.78 4.87 18.47
CA SER A 293 22.12 4.54 17.96
C SER A 293 22.88 5.77 17.45
N ALA A 294 22.20 6.69 16.75
CA ALA A 294 22.83 7.94 16.31
C ALA A 294 23.29 8.81 17.48
N LEU A 295 22.52 8.92 18.56
CA LEU A 295 22.90 9.65 19.76
C LEU A 295 24.10 8.99 20.46
N LEU A 296 24.12 7.66 20.57
CA LEU A 296 25.24 6.92 21.17
C LEU A 296 26.55 7.12 20.37
N VAL A 297 26.47 7.02 19.03
CA VAL A 297 27.63 7.23 18.15
C VAL A 297 28.10 8.67 18.23
N SER A 298 27.20 9.66 18.23
CA SER A 298 27.55 11.07 18.37
C SER A 298 28.27 11.35 19.71
N ALA A 299 27.76 10.82 20.82
CA ALA A 299 28.40 10.95 22.13
C ALA A 299 29.80 10.31 22.18
N HIS A 300 29.96 9.15 21.51
CA HIS A 300 31.28 8.50 21.41
C HIS A 300 32.28 9.33 20.62
N ILE A 301 31.89 9.90 19.49
CA ILE A 301 32.72 10.76 18.64
C ILE A 301 33.13 12.04 19.41
N GLU A 302 32.17 12.66 20.13
CA GLU A 302 32.48 13.84 20.95
C GLU A 302 33.48 13.55 22.09
N ARG A 303 33.31 12.40 22.77
CA ARG A 303 34.27 11.97 23.82
C ARG A 303 35.68 11.79 23.25
N LYS A 304 35.82 11.12 22.11
CA LYS A 304 37.10 10.91 21.45
C LYS A 304 37.75 12.22 21.00
N ARG A 305 36.98 13.18 20.52
CA ARG A 305 37.49 14.53 20.18
C ARG A 305 38.02 15.29 21.41
N ARG A 306 37.32 15.23 22.53
CA ARG A 306 37.78 15.87 23.78
C ARG A 306 39.06 15.28 24.32
N GLN A 307 39.27 13.96 24.14
CA GLN A 307 40.52 13.28 24.55
C GLN A 307 41.72 13.58 23.63
N LEU A 308 41.50 14.02 22.39
CA LEU A 308 42.59 14.36 21.45
C LEU A 308 42.97 15.84 21.50
N HIS A 309 42.22 16.70 22.16
CA HIS A 309 42.45 18.16 22.25
C HIS A 309 42.54 18.68 23.69
N GLY A 310 42.47 17.83 24.69
CA GLY A 310 42.83 18.10 26.08
C GLY A 310 44.12 17.40 26.47
#